data_71ba3aa422e476acd31e8ebda0228014
#
_entry.id   71ba3aa422e476acd31e8ebda0228014
#
_cell.length_a   1.000
_cell.length_b   1.000
_cell.length_c   1.000
_cell.angle_alpha   90.00
_cell.angle_beta   90.00
_cell.angle_gamma   90.00
#
_symmetry.space_group_name_H-M   'P 1'
#
loop_
_entity.id
_entity.type
_entity.pdbx_description
1 polymer ?
#
loop_
_entity_poly.entity_id
_entity_poly.type
_entity_poly.pdbx_seq_one_letter_code
_entity_poly.pdbx_strand_id
1 'polypeptide(L)'
;MGNLIQTIPGENYSRVDDRAFTHNGCIIDLGCVRWNWSEIFIGKKRVIGADPFENEVPDGTELFKGVVGSFDGLIKMTYQEDGSHISNGSDSGDWIPSISWKSFCSRFNITDISILKMNIEGAEFPLLHSMDSEDFSKIDQIIVSFHDWMNPSWKHLTDASMYLLNQHGFTVHNIGPYGWYMGRK
;
A
#
# COMPACT_ATOMS: atom_id res chain seq x y z
N MET A 1 -1.32 6.07 22.72
CA MET A 1 -0.59 6.15 21.43
C MET A 1 0.58 5.20 21.54
N GLY A 2 0.82 4.36 20.54
CA GLY A 2 2.00 3.51 20.47
C GLY A 2 3.24 4.33 20.11
N ASN A 3 4.41 3.71 20.26
CA ASN A 3 5.67 4.32 19.83
C ASN A 3 5.83 4.18 18.30
N LEU A 4 6.45 5.18 17.67
CA LEU A 4 6.83 5.08 16.27
C LEU A 4 8.15 4.32 16.15
N ILE A 5 8.15 3.28 15.32
CA ILE A 5 9.34 2.49 14.98
C ILE A 5 9.67 2.62 13.51
N GLN A 6 10.96 2.60 13.18
CA GLN A 6 11.41 2.58 11.79
C GLN A 6 11.27 1.17 11.20
N THR A 7 10.75 1.10 9.96
CA THR A 7 10.70 -0.16 9.20
C THR A 7 11.97 -0.37 8.38
N ILE A 8 12.55 0.70 7.86
CA ILE A 8 13.83 0.67 7.13
C ILE A 8 14.87 1.47 7.93
N PRO A 9 15.98 0.86 8.39
CA PRO A 9 17.01 1.56 9.13
C PRO A 9 17.57 2.76 8.36
N GLY A 10 17.62 3.91 9.03
CA GLY A 10 18.12 5.16 8.43
C GLY A 10 17.07 6.00 7.67
N GLU A 11 15.89 5.44 7.37
CA GLU A 11 14.81 6.16 6.70
C GLU A 11 13.80 6.72 7.69
N ASN A 12 13.87 8.00 7.97
CA ASN A 12 13.00 8.65 8.95
C ASN A 12 11.51 8.71 8.57
N TYR A 13 11.18 8.50 7.30
CA TYR A 13 9.81 8.48 6.77
C TYR A 13 9.21 7.07 6.77
N SER A 14 10.00 6.05 6.95
CA SER A 14 9.56 4.65 7.00
C SER A 14 9.23 4.25 8.44
N ARG A 15 8.10 4.76 8.97
CA ARG A 15 7.71 4.59 10.38
C ARG A 15 6.31 4.01 10.50
N VAL A 16 6.13 3.17 11.51
CA VAL A 16 4.84 2.59 11.90
C VAL A 16 4.62 2.73 13.40
N ASP A 17 3.38 2.64 13.84
CA ASP A 17 3.06 2.54 15.26
C ASP A 17 3.30 1.09 15.71
N ASP A 18 4.00 0.89 16.84
CA ASP A 18 4.37 -0.43 17.38
C ASP A 18 3.17 -1.31 17.75
N ARG A 19 1.97 -0.73 17.87
CA ARG A 19 0.72 -1.50 18.04
C ARG A 19 0.52 -2.53 16.92
N ALA A 20 1.12 -2.32 15.74
CA ALA A 20 1.08 -3.28 14.65
C ALA A 20 1.54 -4.69 15.05
N PHE A 21 2.47 -4.81 16.01
CA PHE A 21 2.96 -6.11 16.49
C PHE A 21 1.98 -6.81 17.43
N THR A 22 1.13 -6.09 18.12
CA THR A 22 0.15 -6.63 19.08
C THR A 22 -1.26 -6.73 18.50
N HIS A 23 -1.58 -5.98 17.45
CA HIS A 23 -2.84 -6.07 16.74
C HIS A 23 -2.95 -7.42 16.01
N ASN A 24 -4.12 -8.07 15.98
CA ASN A 24 -4.27 -9.42 15.43
C ASN A 24 -4.26 -9.48 13.88
N GLY A 25 -4.49 -8.37 13.21
CA GLY A 25 -4.57 -8.29 11.76
C GLY A 25 -3.25 -8.59 11.04
N CYS A 26 -3.32 -8.82 9.73
CA CYS A 26 -2.16 -8.99 8.87
C CYS A 26 -1.49 -7.66 8.51
N ILE A 27 -0.30 -7.74 7.97
CA ILE A 27 0.41 -6.65 7.30
C ILE A 27 0.19 -6.80 5.80
N ILE A 28 -0.22 -5.73 5.14
CA ILE A 28 -0.35 -5.68 3.67
C ILE A 28 0.66 -4.68 3.13
N ASP A 29 1.51 -5.15 2.22
CA ASP A 29 2.56 -4.36 1.58
C ASP A 29 2.31 -4.29 0.06
N LEU A 30 1.66 -3.22 -0.40
CA LEU A 30 1.46 -2.96 -1.82
C LEU A 30 2.65 -2.18 -2.38
N GLY A 31 3.30 -2.74 -3.42
CA GLY A 31 4.61 -2.30 -3.90
C GLY A 31 5.72 -2.86 -3.01
N CYS A 32 5.75 -4.18 -2.81
CA CYS A 32 6.63 -4.86 -1.85
C CYS A 32 8.01 -5.20 -2.42
N VAL A 33 8.52 -4.42 -3.36
CA VAL A 33 9.84 -4.65 -3.96
C VAL A 33 10.91 -4.97 -2.92
N ARG A 34 11.57 -6.13 -3.06
CA ARG A 34 12.61 -6.65 -2.15
C ARG A 34 12.16 -6.81 -0.69
N TRP A 35 10.88 -6.63 -0.38
CA TRP A 35 10.28 -6.74 0.97
C TRP A 35 10.93 -5.88 2.06
N ASN A 36 11.76 -4.89 1.69
CA ASN A 36 12.54 -4.09 2.63
C ASN A 36 11.69 -3.39 3.69
N TRP A 37 10.49 -2.92 3.29
CA TRP A 37 9.62 -2.23 4.24
C TRP A 37 8.97 -3.18 5.24
N SER A 38 8.56 -4.35 4.78
CA SER A 38 7.86 -5.34 5.60
C SER A 38 8.77 -6.34 6.30
N GLU A 39 10.08 -6.31 6.06
CA GLU A 39 11.07 -7.25 6.63
C GLU A 39 10.96 -7.37 8.15
N ILE A 40 10.75 -6.26 8.87
CA ILE A 40 10.64 -6.27 10.34
C ILE A 40 9.44 -7.08 10.88
N PHE A 41 8.45 -7.36 10.04
CA PHE A 41 7.24 -8.12 10.38
C PHE A 41 7.34 -9.60 10.02
N ILE A 42 8.22 -9.98 9.09
CA ILE A 42 8.39 -11.37 8.61
C ILE A 42 8.78 -12.27 9.79
N GLY A 43 8.11 -13.42 9.89
CA GLY A 43 8.26 -14.35 11.00
C GLY A 43 7.57 -13.95 12.31
N LYS A 44 7.01 -12.73 12.40
CA LYS A 44 6.29 -12.21 13.58
C LYS A 44 4.79 -11.99 13.31
N LYS A 45 4.45 -11.70 12.08
CA LYS A 45 3.09 -11.38 11.61
C LYS A 45 2.82 -12.11 10.30
N ARG A 46 1.56 -12.30 9.96
CA ARG A 46 1.15 -12.67 8.61
C ARG A 46 1.41 -11.46 7.71
N VAL A 47 2.26 -11.63 6.70
CA VAL A 47 2.60 -10.57 5.72
C VAL A 47 2.14 -11.00 4.34
N ILE A 48 1.40 -10.12 3.66
CA ILE A 48 0.88 -10.32 2.32
C ILE A 48 1.37 -9.16 1.47
N GLY A 49 2.17 -9.46 0.45
CA GLY A 49 2.65 -8.49 -0.51
C GLY A 49 1.87 -8.52 -1.82
N ALA A 50 1.91 -7.41 -2.54
CA ALA A 50 1.51 -7.36 -3.93
C ALA A 50 2.48 -6.51 -4.72
N ASP A 51 3.05 -7.10 -5.77
CA ASP A 51 3.95 -6.43 -6.70
C ASP A 51 3.99 -7.19 -8.01
N PRO A 52 3.90 -6.55 -9.19
CA PRO A 52 3.92 -7.24 -10.46
C PRO A 52 5.29 -7.79 -10.86
N PHE A 53 6.37 -7.22 -10.33
CA PHE A 53 7.75 -7.51 -10.75
C PHE A 53 8.56 -8.24 -9.68
N GLU A 54 8.05 -8.33 -8.43
CA GLU A 54 8.69 -9.09 -7.38
C GLU A 54 8.66 -10.60 -7.69
N ASN A 55 9.79 -11.27 -7.50
CA ASN A 55 9.93 -12.70 -7.75
C ASN A 55 10.32 -13.49 -6.50
N GLU A 56 10.89 -12.82 -5.51
CA GLU A 56 11.26 -13.45 -4.25
C GLU A 56 10.06 -13.44 -3.29
N VAL A 57 9.83 -14.56 -2.63
CA VAL A 57 8.78 -14.71 -1.63
C VAL A 57 9.44 -15.24 -0.36
N PRO A 58 9.75 -14.39 0.62
CA PRO A 58 10.35 -14.82 1.87
C PRO A 58 9.48 -15.85 2.60
N ASP A 59 10.11 -16.78 3.30
CA ASP A 59 9.42 -17.82 4.06
C ASP A 59 8.39 -17.22 5.02
N GLY A 60 7.17 -17.74 4.97
CA GLY A 60 6.07 -17.27 5.82
C GLY A 60 5.36 -16.01 5.32
N THR A 61 5.67 -15.54 4.11
CA THR A 61 4.94 -14.47 3.43
C THR A 61 4.05 -15.01 2.29
N GLU A 62 3.13 -14.19 1.82
CA GLU A 62 2.26 -14.46 0.68
C GLU A 62 2.42 -13.36 -0.36
N LEU A 63 2.45 -13.70 -1.65
CA LEU A 63 2.61 -12.73 -2.74
C LEU A 63 1.46 -12.84 -3.76
N PHE A 64 0.86 -11.71 -4.09
CA PHE A 64 0.11 -11.53 -5.32
C PHE A 64 1.02 -10.90 -6.38
N LYS A 65 1.38 -11.69 -7.40
CA LYS A 65 2.20 -11.19 -8.52
C LYS A 65 1.31 -10.42 -9.51
N GLY A 66 1.08 -9.15 -9.21
CA GLY A 66 0.20 -8.29 -9.96
C GLY A 66 -0.10 -6.98 -9.22
N VAL A 67 -1.05 -6.23 -9.73
CA VAL A 67 -1.49 -4.93 -9.20
C VAL A 67 -2.75 -5.10 -8.38
N VAL A 68 -2.79 -4.55 -7.17
CA VAL A 68 -4.03 -4.33 -6.43
C VAL A 68 -4.57 -2.95 -6.80
N GLY A 69 -5.75 -2.91 -7.37
CA GLY A 69 -6.36 -1.69 -7.90
C GLY A 69 -7.87 -1.63 -7.68
N SER A 70 -8.57 -0.93 -8.55
CA SER A 70 -10.01 -0.73 -8.46
C SER A 70 -10.83 -1.77 -9.24
N PHE A 71 -10.20 -2.67 -10.00
CA PHE A 71 -10.91 -3.65 -10.85
C PHE A 71 -10.12 -4.95 -11.03
N ASP A 72 -10.85 -6.02 -11.36
CA ASP A 72 -10.28 -7.32 -11.75
C ASP A 72 -10.05 -7.38 -13.26
N GLY A 73 -8.87 -7.83 -13.70
CA GLY A 73 -8.56 -7.94 -15.13
C GLY A 73 -7.07 -7.86 -15.45
N LEU A 74 -6.75 -7.17 -16.51
CA LEU A 74 -5.38 -6.89 -16.93
C LEU A 74 -5.17 -5.38 -17.04
N ILE A 75 -4.00 -4.92 -16.62
CA ILE A 75 -3.56 -3.54 -16.76
C ILE A 75 -2.23 -3.51 -17.49
N LYS A 76 -2.02 -2.50 -18.31
CA LYS A 76 -0.75 -2.35 -19.02
C LYS A 76 0.21 -1.53 -18.17
N MET A 77 1.40 -2.07 -17.90
CA MET A 77 2.43 -1.41 -17.11
C MET A 77 3.75 -1.32 -17.86
N THR A 78 4.44 -0.21 -17.65
CA THR A 78 5.81 -0.03 -18.10
C THR A 78 6.76 -0.31 -16.94
N TYR A 79 7.72 -1.23 -17.16
CA TYR A 79 8.76 -1.53 -16.18
C TYR A 79 9.81 -0.42 -16.15
N GLN A 80 10.14 0.06 -14.97
CA GLN A 80 11.32 0.87 -14.68
C GLN A 80 11.86 0.43 -13.32
N GLU A 81 13.19 0.34 -13.18
CA GLU A 81 13.84 -0.18 -11.96
C GLU A 81 13.34 0.48 -10.66
N ASP A 82 13.14 1.80 -10.67
CA ASP A 82 12.72 2.61 -9.52
C ASP A 82 11.46 3.44 -9.83
N GLY A 83 10.43 2.88 -10.43
CA GLY A 83 9.22 3.64 -10.75
C GLY A 83 8.37 3.03 -11.85
N SER A 84 8.12 1.72 -11.77
CA SER A 84 7.21 1.03 -12.69
C SER A 84 5.79 1.56 -12.55
N HIS A 85 5.19 2.03 -13.62
CA HIS A 85 3.91 2.74 -13.58
C HIS A 85 2.91 2.21 -14.62
N ILE A 86 1.64 2.56 -14.43
CA ILE A 86 0.58 2.25 -15.40
C ILE A 86 0.86 3.00 -16.71
N SER A 87 0.92 2.25 -17.82
CA SER A 87 1.23 2.81 -19.13
C SER A 87 0.12 3.71 -19.66
N ASN A 88 0.48 4.90 -20.13
CA ASN A 88 -0.43 5.84 -20.78
C ASN A 88 -0.60 5.50 -22.26
N GLY A 89 -1.28 4.42 -22.60
CA GLY A 89 -1.76 4.11 -23.94
C GLY A 89 -0.79 4.07 -25.13
N SER A 90 0.28 4.87 -25.11
CA SER A 90 1.32 4.98 -26.17
C SER A 90 2.61 4.21 -25.86
N ASP A 91 2.79 3.78 -24.60
CA ASP A 91 4.02 3.14 -24.16
C ASP A 91 4.03 1.64 -24.44
N SER A 92 5.21 1.10 -24.73
CA SER A 92 5.45 -0.35 -24.78
C SER A 92 5.45 -0.87 -23.35
N GLY A 93 4.38 -1.50 -22.91
CA GLY A 93 4.28 -2.11 -21.57
C GLY A 93 3.72 -3.52 -21.66
N ASP A 94 3.92 -4.28 -20.61
CA ASP A 94 3.38 -5.63 -20.47
C ASP A 94 1.99 -5.62 -19.83
N TRP A 95 1.17 -6.62 -20.23
CA TRP A 95 -0.13 -6.84 -19.60
C TRP A 95 0.05 -7.60 -18.29
N ILE A 96 -0.30 -6.96 -17.18
CA ILE A 96 -0.13 -7.45 -15.82
C ILE A 96 -1.50 -7.76 -15.20
N PRO A 97 -1.64 -8.85 -14.43
CA PRO A 97 -2.85 -9.11 -13.65
C PRO A 97 -3.18 -7.95 -12.71
N SER A 98 -4.43 -7.50 -12.73
CA SER A 98 -5.00 -6.55 -11.78
C SER A 98 -6.10 -7.24 -10.98
N ILE A 99 -6.13 -7.00 -9.67
CA ILE A 99 -7.17 -7.50 -8.77
C ILE A 99 -7.78 -6.32 -8.01
N SER A 100 -9.10 -6.28 -7.88
CA SER A 100 -9.78 -5.30 -7.05
C SER A 100 -9.47 -5.52 -5.57
N TRP A 101 -9.58 -4.48 -4.75
CA TRP A 101 -9.38 -4.60 -3.30
C TRP A 101 -10.21 -5.72 -2.67
N LYS A 102 -11.50 -5.78 -3.03
CA LYS A 102 -12.40 -6.83 -2.49
C LYS A 102 -12.00 -8.23 -2.91
N SER A 103 -11.63 -8.42 -4.17
CA SER A 103 -11.14 -9.70 -4.68
C SER A 103 -9.80 -10.09 -4.05
N PHE A 104 -8.91 -9.12 -3.81
CA PHE A 104 -7.66 -9.33 -3.09
C PHE A 104 -7.91 -9.79 -1.66
N CYS A 105 -8.74 -9.08 -0.90
CA CYS A 105 -9.11 -9.47 0.46
C CYS A 105 -9.76 -10.87 0.51
N SER A 106 -10.64 -11.18 -0.44
CA SER A 106 -11.28 -12.50 -0.55
C SER A 106 -10.27 -13.60 -0.85
N ARG A 107 -9.36 -13.38 -1.82
CA ARG A 107 -8.32 -14.35 -2.23
C ARG A 107 -7.43 -14.79 -1.07
N PHE A 108 -7.05 -13.84 -0.23
CA PHE A 108 -6.16 -14.09 0.91
C PHE A 108 -6.90 -14.26 2.24
N ASN A 109 -8.23 -14.34 2.23
CA ASN A 109 -9.07 -14.46 3.44
C ASN A 109 -8.70 -13.37 4.48
N ILE A 110 -8.60 -12.11 4.06
CA ILE A 110 -8.24 -10.98 4.91
C ILE A 110 -9.51 -10.47 5.60
N THR A 111 -9.51 -10.53 6.93
CA THR A 111 -10.62 -10.06 7.76
C THR A 111 -10.24 -8.87 8.64
N ASP A 112 -8.94 -8.72 8.92
CA ASP A 112 -8.41 -7.70 9.81
C ASP A 112 -6.98 -7.32 9.40
N ILE A 113 -6.66 -6.03 9.45
CA ILE A 113 -5.42 -5.48 8.90
C ILE A 113 -4.77 -4.59 9.95
N SER A 114 -3.59 -5.00 10.41
CA SER A 114 -2.76 -4.18 11.30
C SER A 114 -2.20 -2.96 10.57
N ILE A 115 -1.67 -3.17 9.37
CA ILE A 115 -1.16 -2.09 8.52
C ILE A 115 -1.48 -2.38 7.06
N LEU A 116 -2.01 -1.39 6.37
CA LEU A 116 -2.02 -1.30 4.91
C LEU A 116 -0.96 -0.29 4.48
N LYS A 117 0.13 -0.76 3.84
CA LYS A 117 1.11 0.13 3.20
C LYS A 117 0.87 0.17 1.70
N MET A 118 0.95 1.36 1.13
CA MET A 118 0.83 1.60 -0.32
C MET A 118 1.98 2.49 -0.81
N ASN A 119 2.72 1.98 -1.77
CA ASN A 119 3.75 2.69 -2.54
C ASN A 119 3.68 2.14 -3.97
N ILE A 120 2.68 2.55 -4.75
CA ILE A 120 2.24 1.94 -6.01
C ILE A 120 2.11 2.93 -7.16
N GLU A 121 2.96 3.94 -7.16
CA GLU A 121 3.29 4.82 -8.29
C GLU A 121 2.07 5.53 -8.91
N GLY A 122 1.18 6.07 -8.06
CA GLY A 122 -0.02 6.82 -8.45
C GLY A 122 -1.31 6.00 -8.47
N ALA A 123 -1.24 4.67 -8.29
CA ALA A 123 -2.44 3.83 -8.16
C ALA A 123 -3.08 3.90 -6.76
N GLU A 124 -2.47 4.61 -5.80
CA GLU A 124 -3.01 4.85 -4.46
C GLU A 124 -4.36 5.54 -4.51
N PHE A 125 -4.49 6.55 -5.39
CA PHE A 125 -5.71 7.35 -5.50
C PHE A 125 -6.93 6.52 -5.93
N PRO A 126 -6.92 5.86 -7.10
CA PRO A 126 -8.05 5.06 -7.52
C PRO A 126 -8.32 3.88 -6.59
N LEU A 127 -7.30 3.30 -5.95
CA LEU A 127 -7.47 2.22 -4.99
C LEU A 127 -8.24 2.71 -3.76
N LEU A 128 -7.78 3.78 -3.08
CA LEU A 128 -8.43 4.32 -1.89
C LEU A 128 -9.88 4.74 -2.17
N HIS A 129 -10.12 5.39 -3.32
CA HIS A 129 -11.46 5.84 -3.69
C HIS A 129 -12.39 4.70 -4.15
N SER A 130 -11.88 3.49 -4.38
CA SER A 130 -12.68 2.29 -4.67
C SER A 130 -13.10 1.51 -3.40
N MET A 131 -12.48 1.82 -2.25
CA MET A 131 -12.77 1.16 -0.97
C MET A 131 -14.02 1.76 -0.32
N ASP A 132 -14.80 0.91 0.34
CA ASP A 132 -15.98 1.35 1.10
C ASP A 132 -15.73 1.41 2.62
N SER A 133 -16.75 1.80 3.37
CA SER A 133 -16.65 1.94 4.83
C SER A 133 -16.34 0.60 5.53
N GLU A 134 -16.78 -0.54 4.99
CA GLU A 134 -16.46 -1.86 5.52
C GLU A 134 -14.98 -2.17 5.32
N ASP A 135 -14.43 -1.84 4.15
CA ASP A 135 -13.01 -2.02 3.85
C ASP A 135 -12.14 -1.22 4.83
N PHE A 136 -12.44 0.08 4.98
CA PHE A 136 -11.70 0.92 5.94
C PHE A 136 -11.87 0.47 7.38
N SER A 137 -13.02 -0.10 7.76
CA SER A 137 -13.26 -0.55 9.14
C SER A 137 -12.29 -1.64 9.60
N LYS A 138 -11.77 -2.43 8.68
CA LYS A 138 -10.83 -3.55 8.91
C LYS A 138 -9.39 -3.09 9.12
N ILE A 139 -9.06 -1.82 8.87
CA ILE A 139 -7.67 -1.31 8.88
C ILE A 139 -7.42 -0.50 10.16
N ASP A 140 -6.38 -0.87 10.92
CA ASP A 140 -5.93 -0.09 12.11
C ASP A 140 -4.98 1.05 11.71
N GLN A 141 -4.00 0.77 10.83
CA GLN A 141 -3.03 1.75 10.35
C GLN A 141 -2.93 1.73 8.84
N ILE A 142 -2.72 2.91 8.26
CA ILE A 142 -2.46 3.08 6.85
C ILE A 142 -1.17 3.89 6.64
N ILE A 143 -0.28 3.40 5.79
CA ILE A 143 0.95 4.08 5.39
C ILE A 143 0.88 4.24 3.88
N VAL A 144 0.97 5.46 3.41
CA VAL A 144 0.85 5.73 1.97
C VAL A 144 1.88 6.73 1.50
N SER A 145 2.51 6.44 0.37
CA SER A 145 3.28 7.41 -0.41
C SER A 145 2.39 7.92 -1.53
N PHE A 146 1.89 9.15 -1.40
CA PHE A 146 1.17 9.78 -2.50
C PHE A 146 2.14 10.34 -3.52
N HIS A 147 1.96 9.95 -4.78
CA HIS A 147 2.87 10.33 -5.87
C HIS A 147 2.50 11.66 -6.55
N ASP A 148 1.88 12.60 -5.84
CA ASP A 148 1.58 13.94 -6.33
C ASP A 148 2.83 14.79 -6.63
N TRP A 149 3.97 14.43 -6.05
CA TRP A 149 5.26 15.03 -6.37
C TRP A 149 5.75 14.68 -7.79
N MET A 150 5.32 13.56 -8.37
CA MET A 150 5.58 13.18 -9.76
C MET A 150 4.76 14.03 -10.73
N ASN A 151 3.55 14.40 -10.33
CA ASN A 151 2.67 15.26 -11.11
C ASN A 151 1.93 16.24 -10.18
N PRO A 152 2.36 17.51 -10.13
CA PRO A 152 1.74 18.51 -9.25
C PRO A 152 0.23 18.70 -9.46
N SER A 153 -0.30 18.34 -10.63
CA SER A 153 -1.75 18.38 -10.86
C SER A 153 -2.53 17.36 -10.02
N TRP A 154 -1.87 16.37 -9.44
CA TRP A 154 -2.49 15.35 -8.56
C TRP A 154 -2.64 15.79 -7.10
N LYS A 155 -2.15 16.99 -6.74
CA LYS A 155 -2.27 17.50 -5.36
C LYS A 155 -3.70 17.46 -4.82
N HIS A 156 -4.68 17.79 -5.65
CA HIS A 156 -6.09 17.71 -5.27
C HIS A 156 -6.57 16.27 -4.96
N LEU A 157 -5.94 15.25 -5.59
CA LEU A 157 -6.23 13.83 -5.30
C LEU A 157 -5.67 13.43 -3.93
N THR A 158 -4.47 13.90 -3.59
CA THR A 158 -3.90 13.74 -2.24
C THR A 158 -4.82 14.35 -1.19
N ASP A 159 -5.26 15.59 -1.39
CA ASP A 159 -6.13 16.29 -0.44
C ASP A 159 -7.49 15.57 -0.29
N ALA A 160 -8.07 15.09 -1.39
CA ALA A 160 -9.31 14.30 -1.37
C ALA A 160 -9.12 12.95 -0.65
N SER A 161 -7.98 12.27 -0.87
CA SER A 161 -7.68 11.00 -0.21
C SER A 161 -7.45 11.18 1.29
N MET A 162 -6.76 12.24 1.70
CA MET A 162 -6.61 12.59 3.12
C MET A 162 -7.96 12.90 3.78
N TYR A 163 -8.82 13.64 3.09
CA TYR A 163 -10.18 13.89 3.57
C TYR A 163 -10.97 12.59 3.74
N LEU A 164 -10.91 11.69 2.73
CA LEU A 164 -11.55 10.37 2.79
C LEU A 164 -11.08 9.56 4.01
N LEU A 165 -9.77 9.48 4.24
CA LEU A 165 -9.22 8.78 5.41
C LEU A 165 -9.71 9.38 6.72
N ASN A 166 -9.76 10.71 6.84
CA ASN A 166 -10.29 11.38 8.03
C ASN A 166 -11.79 11.04 8.26
N GLN A 167 -12.61 10.96 7.19
CA GLN A 167 -14.02 10.56 7.30
C GLN A 167 -14.19 9.13 7.82
N HIS A 168 -13.18 8.26 7.58
CA HIS A 168 -13.16 6.88 8.09
C HIS A 168 -12.42 6.73 9.44
N GLY A 169 -12.19 7.82 10.15
CA GLY A 169 -11.67 7.84 11.52
C GLY A 169 -10.16 7.80 11.64
N PHE A 170 -9.41 7.91 10.52
CA PHE A 170 -7.96 8.00 10.59
C PHE A 170 -7.51 9.43 10.92
N THR A 171 -6.60 9.57 11.88
CA THR A 171 -5.84 10.80 12.08
C THR A 171 -4.58 10.71 11.22
N VAL A 172 -4.52 11.54 10.16
CA VAL A 172 -3.46 11.46 9.14
C VAL A 172 -2.37 12.49 9.40
N HIS A 173 -1.12 12.06 9.37
CA HIS A 173 0.07 12.89 9.56
C HIS A 173 1.06 12.67 8.42
N ASN A 174 1.67 13.77 7.95
CA ASN A 174 2.87 13.65 7.10
C ASN A 174 4.03 13.10 7.94
N ILE A 175 4.71 12.08 7.45
CA ILE A 175 5.82 11.42 8.15
C ILE A 175 7.16 11.54 7.41
N GLY A 176 7.17 12.12 6.22
CA GLY A 176 8.42 12.27 5.47
C GLY A 176 8.28 12.98 4.14
N PRO A 177 9.38 13.10 3.40
CA PRO A 177 9.41 13.63 2.04
C PRO A 177 8.69 12.67 1.07
N TYR A 178 8.55 13.09 -0.18
CA TYR A 178 7.96 12.27 -1.26
C TYR A 178 6.53 11.77 -0.95
N GLY A 179 5.72 12.61 -0.31
CA GLY A 179 4.30 12.31 -0.09
C GLY A 179 4.00 11.17 0.88
N TRP A 180 4.91 10.85 1.81
CA TRP A 180 4.68 9.83 2.83
C TRP A 180 3.77 10.33 3.95
N TYR A 181 2.68 9.62 4.16
CA TYR A 181 1.68 9.87 5.19
C TYR A 181 1.36 8.61 5.99
N MET A 182 1.04 8.80 7.26
CA MET A 182 0.54 7.76 8.15
C MET A 182 -0.81 8.17 8.72
N GLY A 183 -1.82 7.31 8.57
CA GLY A 183 -3.12 7.41 9.22
C GLY A 183 -3.26 6.35 10.32
N ARG A 184 -3.84 6.74 11.46
CA ARG A 184 -4.12 5.85 12.60
C ARG A 184 -5.52 6.09 13.13
N LYS A 185 -6.18 5.03 13.54
CA LYS A 185 -7.41 5.08 14.35
C LYS A 185 -7.11 5.16 15.84
#